data_5e79ac828b03e7cd7cd60e3399d4a847
#
_entry.id   5e79ac828b03e7cd7cd60e3399d4a847
#
_cell.length_a   1.000
_cell.length_b   1.000
_cell.length_c   1.000
_cell.angle_alpha   90.00
_cell.angle_beta   90.00
_cell.angle_gamma   90.00
#
_symmetry.space_group_name_H-M   'P 1'
#
loop_
_entity.id
_entity.type
_entity.pdbx_description
1 polymer ?
#
loop_
_entity_poly.entity_id
_entity_poly.type
_entity_poly.pdbx_seq_one_letter_code
_entity_poly.pdbx_strand_id
1 'polypeptide(L)'
;VEDLFDVDVRDWAGAPVWHESVTAHEMYRDGKLMGRFFLDMHPREGKFKHAAAFPIRLGPTSDGVPVAALVCNFPAGDHSTGLMEHIQVETFLHEFGHLIHAMFSAQPDYGSLNMGTVEWDFIEAPSQMLENWVWDYDTLAKFAVDAEGN
;
A
#
# COMPACT_ATOMS: atom_id res chain seq x y z
N VAL A 1 -1.64 -4.66 8.61
CA VAL A 1 -2.61 -4.80 7.50
C VAL A 1 -3.10 -6.24 7.39
N GLU A 2 -2.21 -7.22 7.41
CA GLU A 2 -2.59 -8.64 7.32
C GLU A 2 -3.58 -9.03 8.42
N ASP A 3 -3.25 -8.74 9.68
CA ASP A 3 -4.13 -9.01 10.84
C ASP A 3 -5.48 -8.25 10.77
N LEU A 4 -5.48 -7.04 10.20
CA LEU A 4 -6.68 -6.19 10.18
C LEU A 4 -7.70 -6.63 9.13
N PHE A 5 -7.20 -7.10 7.98
CA PHE A 5 -8.04 -7.42 6.83
C PHE A 5 -8.11 -8.92 6.51
N ASP A 6 -7.46 -9.75 7.33
CA ASP A 6 -7.38 -11.20 7.11
C ASP A 6 -6.86 -11.52 5.70
N VAL A 7 -5.68 -10.97 5.39
CA VAL A 7 -5.00 -11.14 4.11
C VAL A 7 -3.56 -11.62 4.32
N ASP A 8 -3.04 -12.35 3.34
CA ASP A 8 -1.62 -12.69 3.23
C ASP A 8 -0.97 -11.79 2.17
N VAL A 9 0.17 -11.19 2.49
CA VAL A 9 1.01 -10.47 1.53
C VAL A 9 2.26 -11.30 1.25
N ARG A 10 2.53 -11.54 -0.02
CA ARG A 10 3.66 -12.36 -0.47
C ARG A 10 4.45 -11.63 -1.53
N ASP A 11 5.74 -11.93 -1.65
CA ASP A 11 6.56 -11.40 -2.74
C ASP A 11 6.07 -11.92 -4.10
N TRP A 12 5.91 -11.00 -5.04
CA TRP A 12 5.63 -11.35 -6.43
C TRP A 12 6.95 -11.61 -7.17
N ALA A 13 7.38 -12.87 -7.17
CA ALA A 13 8.62 -13.29 -7.81
C ALA A 13 8.60 -13.01 -9.32
N GLY A 14 9.66 -12.38 -9.83
CA GLY A 14 9.83 -12.09 -11.25
C GLY A 14 8.94 -10.95 -11.78
N ALA A 15 8.35 -10.14 -10.90
CA ALA A 15 7.59 -8.96 -11.31
C ALA A 15 8.46 -7.97 -12.10
N PRO A 16 7.93 -7.35 -13.16
CA PRO A 16 8.64 -6.30 -13.89
C PRO A 16 8.67 -5.01 -13.07
N VAL A 17 9.78 -4.75 -12.39
CA VAL A 17 9.97 -3.51 -11.64
C VAL A 17 10.73 -2.48 -12.49
N TRP A 18 10.43 -1.19 -12.30
CA TRP A 18 11.06 -0.08 -13.05
C TRP A 18 12.32 0.46 -12.38
N HIS A 19 12.64 0.01 -11.17
CA HIS A 19 13.84 0.38 -10.44
C HIS A 19 14.18 -0.70 -9.40
N GLU A 20 15.45 -0.88 -9.08
CA GLU A 20 15.93 -1.90 -8.14
C GLU A 20 15.39 -1.74 -6.71
N SER A 21 15.06 -0.51 -6.30
CA SER A 21 14.47 -0.22 -4.98
C SER A 21 12.96 -0.46 -4.90
N VAL A 22 12.32 -0.85 -6.01
CA VAL A 22 10.88 -1.14 -6.02
C VAL A 22 10.65 -2.59 -5.68
N THR A 23 9.78 -2.84 -4.71
CA THR A 23 9.33 -4.19 -4.37
C THR A 23 7.95 -4.46 -4.96
N ALA A 24 7.67 -5.73 -5.25
CA ALA A 24 6.41 -6.15 -5.83
C ALA A 24 5.79 -7.27 -4.99
N HIS A 25 4.49 -7.17 -4.77
CA HIS A 25 3.77 -8.04 -3.85
C HIS A 25 2.45 -8.53 -4.44
N GLU A 26 2.01 -9.67 -3.95
CA GLU A 26 0.72 -10.28 -4.21
C GLU A 26 -0.09 -10.32 -2.90
N MET A 27 -1.35 -9.93 -2.95
CA MET A 27 -2.27 -9.99 -1.82
C MET A 27 -3.25 -11.14 -2.03
N TYR A 28 -3.35 -12.00 -1.02
CA TYR A 28 -4.25 -13.16 -1.01
C TYR A 28 -5.25 -13.05 0.13
N ARG A 29 -6.45 -13.56 -0.09
CA ARG A 29 -7.45 -13.82 0.95
C ARG A 29 -8.07 -15.18 0.71
N ASP A 30 -8.17 -16.02 1.75
CA ASP A 30 -8.67 -17.39 1.65
C ASP A 30 -7.96 -18.21 0.54
N GLY A 31 -6.65 -17.98 0.36
CA GLY A 31 -5.85 -18.62 -0.67
C GLY A 31 -6.10 -18.12 -2.10
N LYS A 32 -7.00 -17.15 -2.30
CA LYS A 32 -7.31 -16.54 -3.58
C LYS A 32 -6.53 -15.25 -3.78
N LEU A 33 -5.89 -15.10 -4.93
CA LEU A 33 -5.22 -13.86 -5.31
C LEU A 33 -6.24 -12.73 -5.48
N MET A 34 -6.14 -11.70 -4.65
CA MET A 34 -6.99 -10.51 -4.65
C MET A 34 -6.46 -9.42 -5.59
N GLY A 35 -5.15 -9.22 -5.58
CA GLY A 35 -4.51 -8.18 -6.36
C GLY A 35 -2.99 -8.21 -6.24
N ARG A 36 -2.34 -7.30 -6.96
CA ARG A 36 -0.89 -7.13 -6.99
C ARG A 36 -0.54 -5.67 -6.79
N PHE A 37 0.58 -5.43 -6.14
CA PHE A 37 1.00 -4.04 -5.94
C PHE A 37 2.52 -3.90 -5.90
N PHE A 38 2.95 -2.68 -6.20
CA PHE A 38 4.33 -2.27 -6.12
C PHE A 38 4.50 -1.26 -4.99
N LEU A 39 5.60 -1.36 -4.26
CA LEU A 39 6.02 -0.38 -3.27
C LEU A 39 7.28 0.34 -3.79
N ASP A 40 7.12 1.60 -4.15
CA ASP A 40 8.18 2.51 -4.55
C ASP A 40 8.38 3.56 -3.46
N MET A 41 9.14 3.19 -2.43
CA MET A 41 9.13 3.88 -1.13
C MET A 41 10.17 5.00 -1.00
N HIS A 42 11.27 4.96 -1.76
CA HIS A 42 12.43 5.81 -1.50
C HIS A 42 12.64 6.89 -2.56
N PRO A 43 13.17 8.07 -2.19
CA PRO A 43 13.44 9.15 -3.12
C PRO A 43 14.59 8.80 -4.07
N ARG A 44 14.52 9.32 -5.30
CA ARG A 44 15.60 9.28 -6.29
C ARG A 44 15.43 10.41 -7.30
N GLU A 45 16.45 10.65 -8.11
CA GLU A 45 16.40 11.66 -9.16
C GLU A 45 15.30 11.33 -10.19
N GLY A 46 14.53 12.35 -10.58
CA GLY A 46 13.44 12.22 -11.55
C GLY A 46 12.16 11.59 -11.03
N LYS A 47 12.13 11.10 -9.78
CA LYS A 47 10.93 10.50 -9.19
C LYS A 47 9.89 11.56 -8.79
N PHE A 48 8.61 11.20 -8.84
CA PHE A 48 7.50 11.94 -8.25
C PHE A 48 7.75 12.18 -6.75
N LYS A 49 7.63 13.44 -6.31
CA LYS A 49 8.11 13.88 -4.98
C LYS A 49 7.06 13.84 -3.86
N HIS A 50 5.83 13.46 -4.19
CA HIS A 50 4.76 13.33 -3.21
C HIS A 50 4.46 11.85 -2.93
N ALA A 51 3.64 11.57 -1.92
CA ALA A 51 3.05 10.26 -1.72
C ALA A 51 1.77 10.15 -2.56
N ALA A 52 1.52 8.99 -3.14
CA ALA A 52 0.26 8.68 -3.82
C ALA A 52 0.12 7.18 -4.10
N ALA A 53 -1.10 6.69 -4.08
CA ALA A 53 -1.47 5.39 -4.62
C ALA A 53 -1.94 5.54 -6.08
N PHE A 54 -1.27 4.86 -7.00
CA PHE A 54 -1.57 4.90 -8.42
C PHE A 54 -2.21 3.59 -8.87
N PRO A 55 -3.48 3.56 -9.29
CA PRO A 55 -4.06 2.39 -9.92
C PRO A 55 -3.43 2.19 -11.30
N ILE A 56 -2.87 1.00 -11.53
CA ILE A 56 -2.33 0.58 -12.83
C ILE A 56 -3.40 -0.18 -13.61
N ARG A 57 -4.15 -1.02 -12.91
CA ARG A 57 -5.31 -1.74 -13.44
C ARG A 57 -6.41 -1.78 -12.37
N LEU A 58 -7.55 -1.21 -12.68
CA LEU A 58 -8.70 -1.12 -11.79
C LEU A 58 -9.63 -2.33 -12.00
N GLY A 59 -9.59 -3.27 -11.11
CA GLY A 59 -10.55 -4.36 -11.08
C GLY A 59 -10.19 -5.58 -11.92
N PRO A 60 -10.92 -6.68 -11.69
CA PRO A 60 -10.76 -7.88 -12.46
C PRO A 60 -11.24 -7.63 -13.90
N THR A 61 -10.37 -7.91 -14.83
CA THR A 61 -10.70 -8.03 -16.24
C THR A 61 -10.60 -9.51 -16.60
N SER A 62 -11.01 -9.88 -17.82
CA SER A 62 -10.72 -11.22 -18.35
C SER A 62 -9.24 -11.63 -18.22
N ASP A 63 -8.36 -10.65 -18.06
CA ASP A 63 -6.91 -10.80 -18.11
C ASP A 63 -6.21 -10.68 -16.74
N GLY A 64 -6.95 -10.62 -15.64
CA GLY A 64 -6.35 -10.72 -14.29
C GLY A 64 -6.92 -9.80 -13.20
N VAL A 65 -6.21 -9.77 -12.08
CA VAL A 65 -6.57 -9.05 -10.85
C VAL A 65 -6.16 -7.57 -10.90
N PRO A 66 -6.68 -6.71 -10.00
CA PRO A 66 -6.24 -5.31 -9.87
C PRO A 66 -4.73 -5.21 -9.61
N VAL A 67 -4.14 -4.15 -10.11
CA VAL A 67 -2.73 -3.82 -9.89
C VAL A 67 -2.62 -2.34 -9.54
N ALA A 68 -1.87 -2.02 -8.50
CA ALA A 68 -1.61 -0.64 -8.08
C ALA A 68 -0.13 -0.43 -7.71
N ALA A 69 0.30 0.81 -7.67
CA ALA A 69 1.60 1.19 -7.14
C ALA A 69 1.43 2.23 -6.05
N LEU A 70 2.10 2.02 -4.93
CA LEU A 70 2.23 2.99 -3.86
C LEU A 70 3.60 3.66 -4.00
N VAL A 71 3.58 4.96 -4.24
CA VAL A 71 4.78 5.77 -4.47
C VAL A 71 4.94 6.73 -3.30
N CYS A 72 6.09 6.68 -2.62
CA CYS A 72 6.41 7.54 -1.49
C CYS A 72 7.85 8.05 -1.60
N ASN A 73 8.30 8.83 -0.62
CA ASN A 73 9.67 9.36 -0.58
C ASN A 73 10.20 9.33 0.86
N PHE A 74 10.15 8.17 1.49
CA PHE A 74 10.60 7.96 2.86
C PHE A 74 12.11 7.70 2.92
N PRO A 75 12.76 7.97 4.07
CA PRO A 75 14.16 7.65 4.25
C PRO A 75 14.48 6.20 3.88
N ALA A 76 15.62 5.98 3.25
CA ALA A 76 16.14 4.65 2.99
C ALA A 76 17.20 4.31 4.02
N GLY A 77 17.24 3.05 4.45
CA GLY A 77 18.20 2.58 5.44
C GLY A 77 17.60 1.59 6.42
N ASP A 78 18.36 1.30 7.46
CA ASP A 78 17.96 0.47 8.59
C ASP A 78 17.41 1.33 9.76
N HIS A 79 17.17 0.72 10.92
CA HIS A 79 16.70 1.40 12.13
C HIS A 79 17.62 2.53 12.63
N SER A 80 18.86 2.61 12.18
CA SER A 80 19.79 3.67 12.56
C SER A 80 19.87 4.84 11.58
N THR A 81 19.49 4.63 10.32
CA THR A 81 19.65 5.61 9.23
C THR A 81 18.37 5.89 8.46
N GLY A 82 17.41 4.97 8.49
CA GLY A 82 16.15 5.01 7.72
C GLY A 82 14.91 5.25 8.58
N LEU A 83 15.05 5.83 9.78
CA LEU A 83 13.90 6.11 10.64
C LEU A 83 12.91 7.05 9.97
N MET A 84 11.65 6.67 10.04
CA MET A 84 10.52 7.50 9.61
C MET A 84 10.04 8.39 10.75
N GLU A 85 9.70 9.61 10.43
CA GLU A 85 8.93 10.46 11.35
C GLU A 85 7.49 9.93 11.46
N HIS A 86 6.82 10.17 12.59
CA HIS A 86 5.45 9.71 12.82
C HIS A 86 4.48 10.13 11.70
N ILE A 87 4.59 11.36 11.20
CA ILE A 87 3.79 11.86 10.08
C ILE A 87 4.04 11.09 8.77
N GLN A 88 5.24 10.52 8.59
CA GLN A 88 5.55 9.70 7.42
C GLN A 88 4.89 8.32 7.53
N VAL A 89 4.78 7.76 8.74
CA VAL A 89 4.03 6.53 8.99
C VAL A 89 2.54 6.75 8.74
N GLU A 90 1.99 7.89 9.19
CA GLU A 90 0.62 8.30 8.90
C GLU A 90 0.38 8.40 7.39
N THR A 91 1.26 9.11 6.67
CA THR A 91 1.21 9.22 5.20
C THR A 91 1.26 7.85 4.54
N PHE A 92 2.13 6.95 5.00
CA PHE A 92 2.20 5.58 4.47
C PHE A 92 0.87 4.83 4.63
N LEU A 93 0.28 4.87 5.82
CA LEU A 93 -1.00 4.19 6.09
C LEU A 93 -2.15 4.82 5.30
N HIS A 94 -2.15 6.15 5.13
CA HIS A 94 -3.10 6.85 4.26
C HIS A 94 -3.05 6.28 2.83
N GLU A 95 -1.90 6.32 2.20
CA GLU A 95 -1.74 5.83 0.82
C GLU A 95 -1.97 4.32 0.71
N PHE A 96 -1.60 3.56 1.75
CA PHE A 96 -1.91 2.14 1.82
C PHE A 96 -3.41 1.88 1.92
N GLY A 97 -4.18 2.79 2.55
CA GLY A 97 -5.64 2.74 2.58
C GLY A 97 -6.25 2.85 1.19
N HIS A 98 -5.75 3.72 0.32
CA HIS A 98 -6.16 3.78 -1.09
C HIS A 98 -5.80 2.50 -1.83
N LEU A 99 -4.62 1.93 -1.58
CA LEU A 99 -4.20 0.66 -2.17
C LEU A 99 -5.14 -0.48 -1.77
N ILE A 100 -5.44 -0.61 -0.48
CA ILE A 100 -6.41 -1.60 0.04
C ILE A 100 -7.78 -1.40 -0.61
N HIS A 101 -8.26 -0.16 -0.68
CA HIS A 101 -9.52 0.16 -1.34
C HIS A 101 -9.52 -0.33 -2.80
N ALA A 102 -8.43 -0.09 -3.55
CA ALA A 102 -8.31 -0.58 -4.92
C ALA A 102 -8.38 -2.11 -5.02
N MET A 103 -7.73 -2.82 -4.09
CA MET A 103 -7.73 -4.30 -4.07
C MET A 103 -9.11 -4.88 -3.72
N PHE A 104 -9.77 -4.32 -2.70
CA PHE A 104 -11.04 -4.86 -2.19
C PHE A 104 -12.26 -4.44 -3.00
N SER A 105 -12.23 -3.28 -3.65
CA SER A 105 -13.34 -2.82 -4.51
C SER A 105 -13.41 -3.53 -5.86
N ALA A 106 -12.39 -4.28 -6.21
CA ALA A 106 -12.33 -5.03 -7.45
C ALA A 106 -13.19 -6.31 -7.37
N GLN A 107 -14.48 -6.18 -7.66
CA GLN A 107 -15.42 -7.30 -7.64
C GLN A 107 -15.56 -7.92 -9.05
N PRO A 108 -15.47 -9.27 -9.18
CA PRO A 108 -15.56 -9.93 -10.49
C PRO A 108 -16.88 -9.65 -11.24
N ASP A 109 -17.97 -9.62 -10.49
CA ASP A 109 -19.32 -9.48 -11.04
C ASP A 109 -19.72 -8.03 -11.37
N TYR A 110 -18.98 -7.06 -10.84
CA TYR A 110 -19.29 -5.63 -10.96
C TYR A 110 -18.01 -4.84 -11.31
N GLY A 111 -17.38 -5.17 -12.40
CA GLY A 111 -16.08 -4.59 -12.81
C GLY A 111 -16.09 -3.06 -13.00
N SER A 112 -17.29 -2.44 -13.14
CA SER A 112 -17.44 -0.99 -13.14
C SER A 112 -17.50 -0.36 -11.73
N LEU A 113 -17.72 -1.16 -10.69
CA LEU A 113 -17.73 -0.70 -9.30
C LEU A 113 -16.35 -0.93 -8.68
N ASN A 114 -15.51 0.06 -8.78
CA ASN A 114 -14.15 0.04 -8.26
C ASN A 114 -13.77 1.42 -7.69
N MET A 115 -12.62 1.54 -7.09
CA MET A 115 -12.12 2.78 -6.48
C MET A 115 -12.21 3.99 -7.44
N GLY A 116 -12.05 3.79 -8.75
CA GLY A 116 -12.09 4.86 -9.75
C GLY A 116 -13.50 5.43 -10.02
N THR A 117 -14.56 4.80 -9.51
CA THR A 117 -15.95 5.24 -9.66
C THR A 117 -16.57 5.74 -8.37
N VAL A 118 -15.79 5.79 -7.29
CA VAL A 118 -16.23 6.29 -5.98
C VAL A 118 -16.35 7.82 -6.01
N GLU A 119 -17.39 8.33 -5.39
CA GLU A 119 -17.60 9.78 -5.25
C GLU A 119 -16.48 10.45 -4.44
N TRP A 120 -16.14 11.69 -4.82
CA TRP A 120 -15.01 12.41 -4.23
C TRP A 120 -15.10 12.66 -2.73
N ASP A 121 -16.30 12.74 -2.19
CA ASP A 121 -16.57 12.92 -0.76
C ASP A 121 -16.36 11.64 0.06
N PHE A 122 -16.23 10.48 -0.61
CA PHE A 122 -15.97 9.19 0.05
C PHE A 122 -14.58 8.64 -0.22
N ILE A 123 -13.86 9.13 -1.24
CA ILE A 123 -12.59 8.52 -1.69
C ILE A 123 -11.54 8.47 -0.58
N GLU A 124 -11.57 9.43 0.35
CA GLU A 124 -10.62 9.52 1.46
C GLU A 124 -11.07 8.72 2.72
N ALA A 125 -12.27 8.17 2.74
CA ALA A 125 -12.74 7.45 3.93
C ALA A 125 -11.89 6.22 4.27
N PRO A 126 -11.48 5.34 3.33
CA PRO A 126 -10.60 4.21 3.61
C PRO A 126 -9.17 4.62 4.00
N SER A 127 -8.62 5.66 3.36
CA SER A 127 -7.28 6.17 3.66
C SER A 127 -7.21 6.77 5.06
N GLN A 128 -8.13 7.68 5.39
CA GLN A 128 -8.22 8.28 6.73
C GLN A 128 -8.57 7.28 7.84
N MET A 129 -9.31 6.22 7.50
CA MET A 129 -9.54 5.14 8.46
C MET A 129 -8.24 4.46 8.89
N LEU A 130 -7.32 4.21 7.96
CA LEU A 130 -6.03 3.58 8.28
C LEU A 130 -5.08 4.51 9.05
N GLU A 131 -5.16 5.81 8.87
CA GLU A 131 -4.38 6.78 9.66
C GLU A 131 -4.59 6.63 11.17
N ASN A 132 -5.79 6.21 11.61
CA ASN A 132 -6.07 6.05 13.03
C ASN A 132 -5.15 5.02 13.71
N TRP A 133 -4.63 4.06 12.97
CA TRP A 133 -3.75 3.02 13.53
C TRP A 133 -2.36 3.51 13.92
N VAL A 134 -1.91 4.69 13.45
CA VAL A 134 -0.64 5.28 13.93
C VAL A 134 -0.76 5.87 15.34
N TRP A 135 -1.97 6.00 15.87
CA TRP A 135 -2.25 6.49 17.22
C TRP A 135 -2.53 5.35 18.21
N ASP A 136 -2.57 4.11 17.71
CA ASP A 136 -2.77 2.92 18.53
C ASP A 136 -1.41 2.35 18.97
N TYR A 137 -1.15 2.39 20.30
CA TYR A 137 0.12 1.93 20.87
C TYR A 137 0.43 0.46 20.52
N ASP A 138 -0.56 -0.42 20.64
CA ASP A 138 -0.35 -1.86 20.42
C ASP A 138 -0.02 -2.17 18.96
N THR A 139 -0.51 -1.37 18.04
CA THR A 139 -0.17 -1.45 16.61
C THR A 139 1.26 -0.97 16.37
N LEU A 140 1.62 0.22 16.87
CA LEU A 140 2.95 0.79 16.71
C LEU A 140 4.03 -0.09 17.34
N ALA A 141 3.80 -0.62 18.51
CA ALA A 141 4.74 -1.49 19.23
C ALA A 141 5.11 -2.78 18.49
N LYS A 142 4.38 -3.15 17.44
CA LYS A 142 4.71 -4.33 16.61
C LYS A 142 5.87 -4.07 15.65
N PHE A 143 6.16 -2.83 15.28
CA PHE A 143 7.16 -2.51 14.26
C PHE A 143 7.98 -1.25 14.54
N ALA A 144 7.53 -0.35 15.41
CA ALA A 144 8.26 0.86 15.73
C ALA A 144 9.46 0.55 16.62
N VAL A 145 10.63 1.01 16.20
CA VAL A 145 11.88 0.89 16.94
C VAL A 145 12.59 2.25 16.97
N ASP A 146 13.39 2.48 18.00
CA ASP A 146 14.27 3.65 18.06
C ASP A 146 15.58 3.44 17.27
N ALA A 147 16.48 4.43 17.30
CA ALA A 147 17.77 4.37 16.61
C ALA A 147 18.70 3.27 17.15
N GLU A 148 18.46 2.75 18.33
CA GLU A 148 19.16 1.65 18.98
C GLU A 148 18.52 0.29 18.65
N GLY A 149 17.37 0.27 17.99
CA GLY A 149 16.64 -0.94 17.59
C GLY A 149 15.78 -1.55 18.71
N ASN A 150 15.42 -0.75 19.75
CA ASN A 150 14.56 -1.21 20.85
C ASN A 150 13.09 -0.97 20.55
#